data_7be32a627d198e11dea6063c2f56ae0e
#
_entry.id   7be32a627d198e11dea6063c2f56ae0e
#
_cell.length_a   1.000
_cell.length_b   1.000
_cell.length_c   1.000
_cell.angle_alpha   90.00
_cell.angle_beta   90.00
_cell.angle_gamma   90.00
#
_symmetry.space_group_name_H-M   'P 1'
#
loop_
_entity.id
_entity.type
_entity.pdbx_description
1 polymer ?
#
loop_
_entity_poly.entity_id
_entity_poly.type
_entity_poly.pdbx_seq_one_letter_code
_entity_poly.pdbx_strand_id
1 'polypeptide(L)'
;MKIIKASEMGIGPAENRTKPMVAFVIACIIVLGNVQMTSAQTARLLPTASGTGACTDIMAYGGSPANRDNGTALAVALKASSGDGRCVYFPPGRFTFASNFKFMLPNGSASITLTGAGADVTQLYWPAGGGLTIDYVGAQNSVHLRNLSLTTGSVGVGTAVLLNQTNGDVGVADNALNELSGVTIRGADGYSQNDYWDRAVEIKQICNVNLVGLVISGPGGAAYSDKGIGVVLEGSTSNPAVVFNVTGATFDYLSKGIVYGQQVQGLTVSQSNFVGDDYGIYVPANISGLDQLTVVGSQFNCATAGIYVGSSLSNTLFSANLFIVPNTGRGIHLQQAYLYSAVGNSFNIGTAQGKTYPIAIEVGSTAGGGTITGNLFDSMVTAILLDRTSSGANVQSNEYSNDLTTVNNLGTGNTVGGGTP
;
A
#
# COMPACT_ATOMS: atom_id res chain seq x y z
N MET A 1 54.52 -25.00 -23.32
CA MET A 1 55.85 -24.73 -22.79
C MET A 1 56.47 -23.58 -23.57
N LYS A 2 56.39 -22.37 -23.06
CA LYS A 2 57.31 -21.25 -23.27
C LYS A 2 56.87 -20.07 -22.43
N ILE A 3 57.61 -19.88 -21.36
CA ILE A 3 57.57 -18.73 -20.48
C ILE A 3 58.27 -17.58 -21.22
N ILE A 4 57.66 -16.38 -21.30
CA ILE A 4 58.39 -15.17 -21.65
C ILE A 4 58.23 -14.20 -20.48
N LYS A 5 59.39 -13.75 -20.00
CA LYS A 5 59.62 -12.87 -18.87
C LYS A 5 59.24 -11.41 -19.18
N ALA A 6 58.72 -10.76 -18.13
CA ALA A 6 58.64 -9.32 -18.02
C ALA A 6 60.06 -8.71 -17.91
N SER A 7 60.31 -7.63 -18.62
CA SER A 7 61.24 -6.59 -18.16
C SER A 7 61.09 -5.33 -19.01
N GLU A 8 61.08 -4.19 -18.31
CA GLU A 8 61.48 -2.85 -18.71
C GLU A 8 60.54 -1.99 -19.55
N MET A 9 59.88 -1.08 -18.88
CA MET A 9 59.81 0.31 -19.32
C MET A 9 59.56 1.26 -18.14
N GLY A 10 60.56 2.06 -17.92
CA GLY A 10 60.75 3.42 -17.50
C GLY A 10 59.74 4.03 -16.53
N ILE A 11 60.17 4.19 -15.29
CA ILE A 11 59.49 5.04 -14.28
C ILE A 11 60.06 6.45 -14.47
N GLY A 12 59.20 7.37 -14.95
CA GLY A 12 59.42 8.81 -14.86
C GLY A 12 58.84 9.35 -13.55
N PRO A 13 59.42 10.37 -12.92
CA PRO A 13 59.04 10.81 -11.59
C PRO A 13 57.64 11.46 -11.58
N ALA A 14 56.82 11.03 -10.67
CA ALA A 14 55.52 11.56 -10.41
C ALA A 14 55.61 12.97 -9.80
N GLU A 15 55.13 13.98 -10.50
CA GLU A 15 54.85 15.30 -9.94
C GLU A 15 53.71 15.19 -8.90
N ASN A 16 54.06 15.49 -7.68
CA ASN A 16 53.19 15.64 -6.55
C ASN A 16 52.30 16.88 -6.74
N ARG A 17 51.11 16.72 -7.32
CA ARG A 17 50.06 17.75 -7.26
C ARG A 17 48.99 17.27 -6.28
N THR A 18 49.17 17.65 -5.02
CA THR A 18 48.10 17.64 -4.00
C THR A 18 47.00 18.60 -4.45
N LYS A 19 45.92 18.06 -5.00
CA LYS A 19 44.67 18.79 -5.11
C LYS A 19 43.98 18.75 -3.76
N PRO A 20 43.51 19.87 -3.20
CA PRO A 20 42.73 19.87 -1.98
C PRO A 20 41.42 19.17 -2.25
N MET A 21 41.16 18.15 -1.45
CA MET A 21 39.87 17.46 -1.34
C MET A 21 38.88 18.47 -0.75
N VAL A 22 38.08 19.12 -1.60
CA VAL A 22 36.97 19.96 -1.15
C VAL A 22 35.92 19.01 -0.62
N ALA A 23 35.91 18.84 0.70
CA ALA A 23 34.79 18.23 1.38
C ALA A 23 33.56 19.12 1.18
N PHE A 24 32.67 18.73 0.29
CA PHE A 24 31.33 19.30 0.22
C PHE A 24 30.57 18.86 1.48
N VAL A 25 30.67 19.66 2.52
CA VAL A 25 29.72 19.64 3.61
C VAL A 25 28.45 20.27 3.02
N ILE A 26 27.49 19.44 2.65
CA ILE A 26 26.14 19.89 2.39
C ILE A 26 25.58 20.33 3.74
N ALA A 27 25.75 21.59 4.05
CA ALA A 27 24.97 22.25 5.09
C ALA A 27 23.55 22.35 4.53
N CYS A 28 22.67 21.43 4.95
CA CYS A 28 21.24 21.68 4.87
C CYS A 28 20.96 22.95 5.67
N ILE A 29 20.87 24.08 5.00
CA ILE A 29 20.25 25.27 5.52
C ILE A 29 18.77 24.96 5.62
N ILE A 30 18.36 24.42 6.77
CA ILE A 30 16.98 24.42 7.19
C ILE A 30 16.63 25.89 7.39
N VAL A 31 15.98 26.50 6.40
CA VAL A 31 15.22 27.72 6.58
C VAL A 31 14.08 27.34 7.53
N LEU A 32 14.32 27.48 8.81
CA LEU A 32 13.29 27.46 9.83
C LEU A 32 12.43 28.73 9.64
N GLY A 33 11.56 28.72 8.63
CA GLY A 33 10.36 29.50 8.72
C GLY A 33 9.60 29.00 9.94
N ASN A 34 9.39 29.89 10.90
CA ASN A 34 8.53 29.64 12.06
C ASN A 34 7.10 29.32 11.59
N VAL A 35 6.88 28.14 11.02
CA VAL A 35 5.60 27.47 11.10
C VAL A 35 5.60 26.89 12.52
N GLN A 36 4.94 27.52 13.44
CA GLN A 36 4.49 26.88 14.65
C GLN A 36 3.57 25.72 14.20
N MET A 37 4.17 24.60 13.83
CA MET A 37 3.47 23.35 13.95
C MET A 37 3.18 23.19 15.43
N THR A 38 1.96 23.46 15.82
CA THR A 38 1.42 22.96 17.06
C THR A 38 1.57 21.44 17.00
N SER A 39 2.67 20.95 17.51
CA SER A 39 2.94 19.55 17.78
C SER A 39 1.99 19.08 18.88
N ALA A 40 0.76 18.88 18.52
CA ALA A 40 -0.27 18.30 19.36
C ALA A 40 -0.93 17.13 18.63
N GLN A 41 -0.12 16.34 17.92
CA GLN A 41 -0.33 14.90 17.89
C GLN A 41 0.63 14.25 18.87
N THR A 42 0.58 14.66 20.12
CA THR A 42 0.82 13.76 21.22
C THR A 42 0.00 12.51 20.91
N ALA A 43 0.67 11.37 20.74
CA ALA A 43 0.01 10.09 20.86
C ALA A 43 -1.01 10.26 22.00
N ARG A 44 -2.30 10.31 21.67
CA ARG A 44 -3.32 10.22 22.69
C ARG A 44 -3.07 8.87 23.32
N LEU A 45 -2.38 8.87 24.44
CA LEU A 45 -2.50 7.82 25.41
C LEU A 45 -4.00 7.55 25.47
N LEU A 46 -4.40 6.35 25.04
CA LEU A 46 -5.76 5.89 25.19
C LEU A 46 -6.20 6.31 26.59
N PRO A 47 -7.34 6.98 26.74
CA PRO A 47 -7.80 7.34 28.05
C PRO A 47 -7.83 6.05 28.87
N THR A 48 -7.05 6.02 29.93
CA THR A 48 -7.21 5.03 30.99
C THR A 48 -8.69 5.04 31.32
N ALA A 49 -9.34 3.88 31.14
CA ALA A 49 -10.77 3.70 31.24
C ALA A 49 -11.28 4.22 32.60
N SER A 50 -11.79 5.43 32.57
CA SER A 50 -12.65 5.96 33.62
C SER A 50 -13.95 6.39 32.94
N GLY A 51 -14.94 5.51 32.98
CA GLY A 51 -16.30 5.84 32.59
C GLY A 51 -16.78 5.10 31.34
N THR A 52 -17.62 4.10 31.53
CA THR A 52 -18.63 3.53 30.63
C THR A 52 -18.12 3.08 29.24
N GLY A 53 -17.31 1.99 29.18
CA GLY A 53 -16.90 1.40 27.92
C GLY A 53 -15.59 0.61 27.95
N ALA A 54 -15.25 -0.01 29.08
CA ALA A 54 -14.10 -0.91 29.12
C ALA A 54 -14.31 -2.08 28.17
N CYS A 55 -13.32 -2.36 27.31
CA CYS A 55 -13.32 -3.57 26.47
C CYS A 55 -13.46 -4.80 27.36
N THR A 56 -14.30 -5.73 26.96
CA THR A 56 -14.44 -6.99 27.66
C THR A 56 -13.30 -7.92 27.27
N ASP A 57 -12.59 -8.47 28.26
CA ASP A 57 -11.52 -9.43 28.02
C ASP A 57 -12.10 -10.72 27.42
N ILE A 58 -11.51 -11.21 26.31
CA ILE A 58 -11.89 -12.47 25.66
C ILE A 58 -11.81 -13.66 26.63
N MET A 59 -10.93 -13.59 27.62
CA MET A 59 -10.77 -14.63 28.64
C MET A 59 -12.02 -14.78 29.50
N ALA A 60 -12.82 -13.73 29.70
CA ALA A 60 -14.10 -13.80 30.39
C ALA A 60 -15.14 -14.69 29.65
N TYR A 61 -14.91 -14.94 28.37
CA TYR A 61 -15.74 -15.82 27.54
C TYR A 61 -15.08 -17.17 27.24
N GLY A 62 -14.04 -17.53 27.98
CA GLY A 62 -13.33 -18.80 27.84
C GLY A 62 -12.23 -18.78 26.77
N GLY A 63 -11.89 -17.61 26.21
CA GLY A 63 -10.73 -17.45 25.33
C GLY A 63 -9.43 -17.60 26.10
N SER A 64 -8.41 -18.20 25.49
CA SER A 64 -7.09 -18.37 26.11
C SER A 64 -6.01 -18.63 25.06
N PRO A 65 -4.77 -18.13 25.29
CA PRO A 65 -3.62 -18.53 24.48
C PRO A 65 -3.33 -20.04 24.51
N ALA A 66 -3.79 -20.75 25.56
CA ALA A 66 -3.64 -22.21 25.68
C ALA A 66 -4.67 -23.00 24.87
N ASN A 67 -5.74 -22.37 24.40
CA ASN A 67 -6.77 -23.05 23.62
C ASN A 67 -6.26 -23.39 22.21
N ARG A 68 -6.64 -24.57 21.71
CA ARG A 68 -6.42 -24.95 20.31
C ARG A 68 -7.35 -24.23 19.33
N ASP A 69 -8.46 -23.71 19.85
CA ASP A 69 -9.43 -22.93 19.10
C ASP A 69 -10.14 -21.93 20.02
N ASN A 70 -10.12 -20.66 19.66
CA ASN A 70 -10.80 -19.57 20.34
C ASN A 70 -12.06 -19.09 19.60
N GLY A 71 -12.48 -19.78 18.53
CA GLY A 71 -13.62 -19.35 17.71
C GLY A 71 -14.92 -19.25 18.49
N THR A 72 -15.22 -20.25 19.35
CA THR A 72 -16.43 -20.21 20.20
C THR A 72 -16.41 -19.06 21.19
N ALA A 73 -15.27 -18.83 21.84
CA ALA A 73 -15.13 -17.71 22.79
C ALA A 73 -15.33 -16.36 22.11
N LEU A 74 -14.73 -16.17 20.93
CA LEU A 74 -14.88 -14.95 20.14
C LEU A 74 -16.33 -14.75 19.69
N ALA A 75 -17.01 -15.80 19.22
CA ALA A 75 -18.41 -15.71 18.80
C ALA A 75 -19.33 -15.24 19.93
N VAL A 76 -19.12 -15.78 21.14
CA VAL A 76 -19.89 -15.39 22.33
C VAL A 76 -19.58 -13.96 22.74
N ALA A 77 -18.30 -13.58 22.77
CA ALA A 77 -17.87 -12.23 23.10
C ALA A 77 -18.43 -11.19 22.13
N LEU A 78 -18.36 -11.44 20.82
CA LEU A 78 -18.91 -10.54 19.79
C LEU A 78 -20.44 -10.44 19.88
N LYS A 79 -21.12 -11.55 20.11
CA LYS A 79 -22.58 -11.52 20.27
C LYS A 79 -22.99 -10.72 21.51
N ALA A 80 -22.25 -10.80 22.58
CA ALA A 80 -22.48 -10.00 23.78
C ALA A 80 -22.13 -8.53 23.61
N SER A 81 -21.18 -8.21 22.70
CA SER A 81 -20.68 -6.85 22.46
C SER A 81 -21.40 -6.13 21.32
N SER A 82 -21.96 -6.86 20.35
CA SER A 82 -22.69 -6.25 19.23
C SER A 82 -23.99 -5.58 19.72
N GLY A 83 -24.24 -4.39 19.25
CA GLY A 83 -25.40 -3.59 19.63
C GLY A 83 -25.09 -2.46 20.64
N ASP A 84 -24.06 -2.57 21.45
CA ASP A 84 -23.70 -1.56 22.44
C ASP A 84 -22.42 -0.79 22.12
N GLY A 85 -21.81 -1.03 20.95
CA GLY A 85 -20.51 -0.46 20.58
C GLY A 85 -19.36 -0.90 21.49
N ARG A 86 -19.52 -1.99 22.21
CA ARG A 86 -18.49 -2.53 23.11
C ARG A 86 -17.36 -3.17 22.33
N CYS A 87 -16.19 -3.20 22.96
CA CYS A 87 -15.04 -3.84 22.38
C CYS A 87 -14.68 -5.15 23.10
N VAL A 88 -14.08 -6.09 22.34
CA VAL A 88 -13.45 -7.28 22.85
C VAL A 88 -11.94 -7.06 22.88
N TYR A 89 -11.34 -7.22 24.05
CA TYR A 89 -9.92 -7.09 24.27
C TYR A 89 -9.25 -8.47 24.29
N PHE A 90 -8.16 -8.59 23.55
CA PHE A 90 -7.28 -9.74 23.60
C PHE A 90 -5.99 -9.36 24.35
N PRO A 91 -5.70 -9.97 25.49
CA PRO A 91 -4.46 -9.69 26.22
C PRO A 91 -3.22 -10.20 25.45
N PRO A 92 -1.99 -9.92 25.96
CA PRO A 92 -0.78 -10.47 25.38
C PRO A 92 -0.82 -11.99 25.19
N GLY A 93 -0.41 -12.45 23.99
CA GLY A 93 -0.34 -13.87 23.69
C GLY A 93 -0.82 -14.22 22.28
N ARG A 94 -0.69 -15.51 21.95
CA ARG A 94 -1.14 -16.06 20.66
C ARG A 94 -2.44 -16.83 20.86
N PHE A 95 -3.52 -16.34 20.29
CA PHE A 95 -4.85 -16.94 20.31
C PHE A 95 -5.07 -17.72 19.00
N THR A 96 -5.10 -19.03 19.09
CA THR A 96 -5.26 -19.93 17.93
C THR A 96 -6.72 -20.05 17.51
N PHE A 97 -6.93 -20.08 16.19
CA PHE A 97 -8.21 -20.35 15.54
C PHE A 97 -8.02 -21.53 14.58
N ALA A 98 -8.80 -22.60 14.76
CA ALA A 98 -8.64 -23.83 13.99
C ALA A 98 -9.12 -23.72 12.54
N SER A 99 -10.02 -22.78 12.25
CA SER A 99 -10.60 -22.54 10.92
C SER A 99 -10.95 -21.08 10.72
N ASN A 100 -11.43 -20.74 9.52
CA ASN A 100 -11.98 -19.41 9.27
C ASN A 100 -13.06 -19.06 10.29
N PHE A 101 -12.88 -17.93 10.97
CA PHE A 101 -13.88 -17.42 11.90
C PHE A 101 -14.83 -16.50 11.12
N LYS A 102 -16.12 -16.84 11.16
CA LYS A 102 -17.16 -16.06 10.49
C LYS A 102 -18.16 -15.51 11.48
N PHE A 103 -18.43 -14.21 11.39
CA PHE A 103 -19.42 -13.52 12.19
C PHE A 103 -20.31 -12.64 11.32
N MET A 104 -21.61 -12.64 11.60
CA MET A 104 -22.60 -11.85 10.88
C MET A 104 -23.10 -10.72 11.78
N LEU A 105 -22.90 -9.48 11.36
CA LEU A 105 -23.50 -8.32 11.99
C LEU A 105 -24.97 -8.21 11.57
N PRO A 106 -25.87 -8.00 12.53
CA PRO A 106 -27.31 -7.97 12.26
C PRO A 106 -27.71 -6.78 11.37
N ASN A 107 -28.93 -6.81 10.88
CA ASN A 107 -29.52 -5.63 10.25
C ASN A 107 -29.71 -4.52 11.31
N GLY A 108 -29.40 -3.27 10.92
CA GLY A 108 -29.41 -2.12 11.81
C GLY A 108 -28.02 -1.51 11.97
N SER A 109 -27.79 -0.79 13.06
CA SER A 109 -26.49 -0.21 13.40
C SER A 109 -25.82 -1.03 14.49
N ALA A 110 -24.94 -1.96 14.10
CA ALA A 110 -24.14 -2.73 15.03
C ALA A 110 -22.66 -2.37 14.83
N SER A 111 -21.96 -2.12 15.91
CA SER A 111 -20.53 -1.83 15.91
C SER A 111 -19.78 -2.84 16.76
N ILE A 112 -18.70 -3.38 16.22
CA ILE A 112 -17.78 -4.23 16.98
C ILE A 112 -16.36 -3.66 16.92
N THR A 113 -15.66 -3.80 18.04
CA THR A 113 -14.26 -3.47 18.13
C THR A 113 -13.49 -4.68 18.64
N LEU A 114 -12.45 -5.10 17.93
CA LEU A 114 -11.46 -6.05 18.42
C LEU A 114 -10.17 -5.28 18.67
N THR A 115 -9.64 -5.35 19.87
CA THR A 115 -8.38 -4.67 20.20
C THR A 115 -7.43 -5.60 20.93
N GLY A 116 -6.14 -5.48 20.64
CA GLY A 116 -5.08 -6.21 21.30
C GLY A 116 -4.24 -5.32 22.21
N ALA A 117 -3.26 -5.91 22.87
CA ALA A 117 -2.27 -5.21 23.69
C ALA A 117 -1.18 -4.50 22.85
N GLY A 118 -1.12 -4.77 21.57
CA GLY A 118 -0.17 -4.21 20.61
C GLY A 118 0.07 -5.18 19.45
N ALA A 119 0.50 -4.63 18.30
CA ALA A 119 0.96 -5.45 17.19
C ALA A 119 2.13 -6.34 17.67
N ASP A 120 2.13 -7.60 17.25
CA ASP A 120 3.06 -8.66 17.65
C ASP A 120 3.05 -9.03 19.16
N VAL A 121 2.41 -8.28 20.00
CA VAL A 121 2.16 -8.61 21.42
C VAL A 121 0.93 -9.49 21.55
N THR A 122 -0.14 -9.15 20.83
CA THR A 122 -1.35 -9.96 20.69
C THR A 122 -1.43 -10.51 19.28
N GLN A 123 -1.48 -11.83 19.13
CA GLN A 123 -1.56 -12.50 17.83
C GLN A 123 -2.83 -13.35 17.73
N LEU A 124 -3.65 -13.08 16.74
CA LEU A 124 -4.70 -13.99 16.30
C LEU A 124 -4.10 -14.89 15.23
N TYR A 125 -4.06 -16.22 15.47
CA TYR A 125 -3.27 -17.16 14.69
C TYR A 125 -4.10 -18.26 14.06
N TRP A 126 -3.94 -18.45 12.75
CA TRP A 126 -4.55 -19.51 11.95
C TRP A 126 -3.48 -20.45 11.38
N PRO A 127 -3.25 -21.64 11.99
CA PRO A 127 -2.17 -22.53 11.58
C PRO A 127 -2.33 -23.11 10.16
N ALA A 128 -3.56 -23.25 9.67
CA ALA A 128 -3.87 -23.82 8.36
C ALA A 128 -4.48 -22.81 7.36
N GLY A 129 -4.34 -21.52 7.64
CA GLY A 129 -5.08 -20.48 6.92
C GLY A 129 -6.51 -20.32 7.44
N GLY A 130 -7.29 -19.47 6.83
CA GLY A 130 -8.62 -19.09 7.30
C GLY A 130 -8.74 -17.58 7.39
N GLY A 131 -8.90 -17.04 8.59
CA GLY A 131 -8.97 -15.63 8.89
C GLY A 131 -10.24 -15.20 9.59
N LEU A 132 -10.48 -13.90 9.61
CA LEU A 132 -11.63 -13.23 10.20
C LEU A 132 -12.57 -12.73 9.10
N THR A 133 -13.73 -13.33 8.97
CA THR A 133 -14.78 -12.89 8.03
C THR A 133 -15.91 -12.23 8.82
N ILE A 134 -16.18 -10.97 8.52
CA ILE A 134 -17.31 -10.22 9.07
C ILE A 134 -18.27 -9.88 7.93
N ASP A 135 -19.45 -10.50 7.96
CA ASP A 135 -20.53 -10.19 7.04
C ASP A 135 -21.44 -9.11 7.61
N TYR A 136 -21.74 -8.11 6.81
CA TYR A 136 -22.66 -7.02 7.15
C TYR A 136 -24.02 -7.29 6.50
N VAL A 137 -25.07 -7.20 7.30
CA VAL A 137 -26.45 -7.21 6.80
C VAL A 137 -27.03 -5.79 6.78
N GLY A 138 -26.65 -4.98 7.76
CA GLY A 138 -27.09 -3.59 7.86
C GLY A 138 -26.10 -2.59 7.26
N ALA A 139 -26.62 -1.49 6.71
CA ALA A 139 -25.81 -0.42 6.10
C ALA A 139 -24.97 0.36 7.12
N GLN A 140 -25.44 0.48 8.35
CA GLN A 140 -24.79 1.29 9.39
C GLN A 140 -23.91 0.47 10.35
N ASN A 141 -23.53 -0.73 9.93
CA ASN A 141 -22.61 -1.56 10.69
C ASN A 141 -21.18 -1.07 10.55
N SER A 142 -20.37 -1.23 11.59
CA SER A 142 -18.96 -0.90 11.56
C SER A 142 -18.09 -1.92 12.28
N VAL A 143 -16.85 -2.04 11.82
CA VAL A 143 -15.82 -2.90 12.40
C VAL A 143 -14.56 -2.10 12.66
N HIS A 144 -14.01 -2.25 13.86
CA HIS A 144 -12.74 -1.66 14.25
C HIS A 144 -11.78 -2.77 14.72
N LEU A 145 -10.64 -2.91 14.03
CA LEU A 145 -9.55 -3.78 14.45
C LEU A 145 -8.37 -2.93 14.86
N ARG A 146 -7.85 -3.12 16.07
CA ARG A 146 -6.82 -2.23 16.62
C ARG A 146 -5.73 -2.97 17.39
N ASN A 147 -4.48 -2.56 17.19
CA ASN A 147 -3.34 -2.94 18.04
C ASN A 147 -3.19 -4.46 18.21
N LEU A 148 -3.23 -5.22 17.14
CA LEU A 148 -3.05 -6.68 17.16
C LEU A 148 -2.43 -7.18 15.85
N SER A 149 -2.01 -8.43 15.85
CA SER A 149 -1.53 -9.09 14.62
C SER A 149 -2.47 -10.22 14.22
N LEU A 150 -2.63 -10.41 12.90
CA LEU A 150 -3.22 -11.61 12.31
C LEU A 150 -2.10 -12.41 11.64
N THR A 151 -1.88 -13.63 12.10
CA THR A 151 -0.78 -14.47 11.63
C THR A 151 -1.27 -15.81 11.10
N THR A 152 -0.59 -16.33 10.09
CA THR A 152 -0.91 -17.65 9.50
C THR A 152 0.32 -18.55 9.50
N GLY A 153 0.11 -19.86 9.70
CA GLY A 153 1.12 -20.90 9.49
C GLY A 153 0.97 -21.58 8.13
N SER A 154 0.36 -20.92 7.16
CA SER A 154 0.04 -21.48 5.85
C SER A 154 0.65 -20.65 4.73
N VAL A 155 0.84 -21.25 3.57
CA VAL A 155 1.50 -20.67 2.39
C VAL A 155 0.46 -20.23 1.38
N GLY A 156 0.15 -18.93 1.35
CA GLY A 156 -0.78 -18.35 0.38
C GLY A 156 -2.20 -18.92 0.48
N VAL A 157 -2.73 -19.07 1.71
CA VAL A 157 -4.07 -19.62 1.94
C VAL A 157 -4.85 -18.73 2.90
N GLY A 158 -6.10 -18.44 2.52
CA GLY A 158 -7.06 -17.67 3.32
C GLY A 158 -6.90 -16.16 3.21
N THR A 159 -7.89 -15.46 3.72
CA THR A 159 -7.94 -14.01 3.83
C THR A 159 -7.90 -13.62 5.30
N ALA A 160 -6.88 -12.87 5.73
CA ALA A 160 -6.73 -12.55 7.15
C ALA A 160 -7.92 -11.75 7.68
N VAL A 161 -8.39 -10.74 6.93
CA VAL A 161 -9.59 -9.95 7.24
C VAL A 161 -10.45 -9.82 6.00
N LEU A 162 -11.66 -10.36 6.04
CA LEU A 162 -12.69 -10.13 5.02
C LEU A 162 -13.84 -9.33 5.65
N LEU A 163 -14.06 -8.12 5.19
CA LEU A 163 -15.25 -7.31 5.47
C LEU A 163 -16.16 -7.36 4.24
N ASN A 164 -17.37 -7.86 4.38
CA ASN A 164 -18.22 -8.15 3.25
C ASN A 164 -19.67 -7.71 3.49
N GLN A 165 -20.19 -6.80 2.69
CA GLN A 165 -21.61 -6.44 2.68
C GLN A 165 -22.39 -7.49 1.89
N THR A 166 -23.28 -8.19 2.56
CA THR A 166 -24.08 -9.28 1.96
C THR A 166 -25.43 -8.83 1.43
N ASN A 167 -25.92 -7.68 1.86
CA ASN A 167 -27.17 -7.11 1.37
C ASN A 167 -26.86 -6.09 0.27
N GLY A 168 -27.22 -6.41 -0.98
CA GLY A 168 -26.91 -5.58 -2.16
C GLY A 168 -27.70 -4.28 -2.31
N ASP A 169 -28.68 -4.01 -1.44
CA ASP A 169 -29.58 -2.84 -1.56
C ASP A 169 -29.25 -1.73 -0.57
N VAL A 170 -28.07 -1.71 0.01
CA VAL A 170 -27.64 -0.65 0.93
C VAL A 170 -27.07 0.51 0.15
N GLY A 171 -27.59 1.70 0.36
CA GLY A 171 -27.08 2.92 -0.27
C GLY A 171 -25.60 3.16 0.04
N VAL A 172 -24.89 3.63 -0.95
CA VAL A 172 -23.43 3.79 -0.98
C VAL A 172 -22.86 4.63 0.17
N ALA A 173 -23.63 5.54 0.72
CA ALA A 173 -23.15 6.52 1.70
C ALA A 173 -23.44 6.17 3.16
N ASP A 174 -24.07 5.05 3.43
CA ASP A 174 -24.67 4.80 4.74
C ASP A 174 -23.80 3.96 5.70
N ASN A 175 -22.67 3.40 5.24
CA ASN A 175 -21.79 2.68 6.13
C ASN A 175 -21.15 3.61 7.16
N ALA A 176 -21.23 3.20 8.43
CA ALA A 176 -20.47 3.85 9.48
C ALA A 176 -18.95 3.63 9.24
N LEU A 177 -18.14 4.44 9.89
CA LEU A 177 -16.69 4.38 9.74
C LEU A 177 -16.15 3.00 10.17
N ASN A 178 -15.46 2.34 9.26
CA ASN A 178 -14.68 1.14 9.51
C ASN A 178 -13.21 1.49 9.68
N GLU A 179 -12.49 0.79 10.54
CA GLU A 179 -11.09 1.11 10.82
C GLU A 179 -10.25 -0.14 11.10
N LEU A 180 -9.12 -0.25 10.43
CA LEU A 180 -8.01 -1.10 10.83
C LEU A 180 -6.84 -0.20 11.21
N SER A 181 -6.40 -0.23 12.46
CA SER A 181 -5.40 0.71 12.99
C SER A 181 -4.33 0.01 13.83
N GLY A 182 -3.06 0.22 13.45
CA GLY A 182 -1.94 -0.44 14.13
C GLY A 182 -2.02 -1.97 14.08
N VAL A 183 -2.41 -2.51 12.93
CA VAL A 183 -2.58 -3.95 12.71
C VAL A 183 -1.43 -4.48 11.87
N THR A 184 -0.83 -5.59 12.30
CA THR A 184 0.17 -6.33 11.54
C THR A 184 -0.45 -7.60 10.95
N ILE A 185 -0.24 -7.86 9.65
CA ILE A 185 -0.74 -9.05 8.95
C ILE A 185 0.43 -9.73 8.25
N ARG A 186 0.78 -10.95 8.68
CA ARG A 186 1.98 -11.65 8.21
C ARG A 186 1.93 -13.15 8.44
N GLY A 187 2.98 -13.85 8.06
CA GLY A 187 3.23 -15.23 8.44
C GLY A 187 3.56 -15.39 9.94
N ALA A 188 3.36 -16.58 10.45
CA ALA A 188 3.70 -16.91 11.84
C ALA A 188 5.20 -17.14 12.05
N ASP A 189 5.95 -17.40 10.97
CA ASP A 189 7.39 -17.60 10.95
C ASP A 189 8.20 -16.29 10.86
N GLY A 190 7.54 -15.13 10.77
CA GLY A 190 8.19 -13.81 10.79
C GLY A 190 7.70 -12.86 9.69
N TYR A 191 8.49 -11.81 9.46
CA TYR A 191 8.24 -10.86 8.39
C TYR A 191 8.90 -11.34 7.10
N SER A 192 8.18 -11.29 5.99
CA SER A 192 8.66 -11.63 4.65
C SER A 192 9.34 -13.01 4.62
N GLN A 193 8.68 -14.02 5.14
CA GLN A 193 9.14 -15.40 5.23
C GLN A 193 8.33 -16.35 4.31
N ASN A 194 8.27 -17.64 4.65
CA ASN A 194 7.56 -18.62 3.83
C ASN A 194 6.05 -18.61 4.06
N ASP A 195 5.60 -18.44 5.32
CA ASP A 195 4.19 -18.37 5.65
C ASP A 195 3.63 -16.99 5.26
N TYR A 196 2.51 -16.97 4.57
CA TYR A 196 1.83 -15.74 4.18
C TYR A 196 0.37 -15.99 3.82
N TRP A 197 -0.46 -14.94 3.86
CA TRP A 197 -1.85 -14.97 3.47
C TRP A 197 -2.01 -14.93 1.94
N ASP A 198 -3.07 -15.53 1.40
CA ASP A 198 -3.48 -15.27 0.01
C ASP A 198 -3.84 -13.79 -0.15
N ARG A 199 -4.65 -13.27 0.78
CA ARG A 199 -5.01 -11.86 0.90
C ARG A 199 -4.90 -11.41 2.36
N ALA A 200 -4.32 -10.26 2.59
CA ALA A 200 -4.27 -9.74 3.96
C ALA A 200 -5.60 -9.07 4.33
N VAL A 201 -6.10 -8.14 3.53
CA VAL A 201 -7.39 -7.46 3.75
C VAL A 201 -8.21 -7.50 2.47
N GLU A 202 -9.45 -7.90 2.58
CA GLU A 202 -10.41 -7.86 1.48
C GLU A 202 -11.67 -7.13 1.92
N ILE A 203 -12.06 -6.09 1.21
CA ILE A 203 -13.21 -5.24 1.53
C ILE A 203 -14.15 -5.25 0.35
N LYS A 204 -15.36 -5.79 0.57
CA LYS A 204 -16.36 -5.96 -0.47
C LYS A 204 -17.61 -5.14 -0.18
N GLN A 205 -17.92 -4.23 -1.11
CA GLN A 205 -19.19 -3.46 -1.10
C GLN A 205 -19.41 -2.66 0.20
N ILE A 206 -18.33 -2.18 0.80
CA ILE A 206 -18.34 -1.38 2.03
C ILE A 206 -17.70 -0.03 1.75
N CYS A 207 -18.28 1.01 2.33
CA CYS A 207 -17.79 2.38 2.25
C CYS A 207 -17.15 2.84 3.56
N ASN A 208 -16.47 4.00 3.53
CA ASN A 208 -15.91 4.66 4.70
C ASN A 208 -14.93 3.78 5.49
N VAL A 209 -13.80 3.44 4.88
CA VAL A 209 -12.79 2.58 5.51
C VAL A 209 -11.48 3.32 5.67
N ASN A 210 -10.96 3.35 6.89
CA ASN A 210 -9.64 3.85 7.22
C ASN A 210 -8.69 2.69 7.55
N LEU A 211 -7.58 2.63 6.84
CA LEU A 211 -6.48 1.70 7.06
C LEU A 211 -5.26 2.51 7.52
N VAL A 212 -4.95 2.48 8.81
CA VAL A 212 -3.98 3.38 9.43
C VAL A 212 -2.85 2.61 10.09
N GLY A 213 -1.61 2.87 9.69
CA GLY A 213 -0.44 2.24 10.29
C GLY A 213 -0.44 0.72 10.18
N LEU A 214 -0.92 0.19 9.06
CA LEU A 214 -0.86 -1.25 8.78
C LEU A 214 0.57 -1.66 8.43
N VAL A 215 0.95 -2.86 8.85
CA VAL A 215 2.15 -3.55 8.34
C VAL A 215 1.69 -4.87 7.74
N ILE A 216 1.86 -5.02 6.43
CA ILE A 216 1.46 -6.24 5.71
C ILE A 216 2.68 -6.83 5.04
N SER A 217 3.02 -8.08 5.38
CA SER A 217 4.17 -8.77 4.80
C SER A 217 3.74 -10.04 4.06
N GLY A 218 4.28 -10.17 2.85
CA GLY A 218 4.12 -11.32 1.98
C GLY A 218 5.29 -12.29 2.06
N PRO A 219 5.46 -13.16 1.05
CA PRO A 219 6.53 -14.16 0.99
C PRO A 219 7.89 -13.50 0.76
N GLY A 220 8.84 -13.70 1.67
CA GLY A 220 10.20 -13.18 1.54
C GLY A 220 10.97 -13.87 0.41
N GLY A 221 11.34 -13.12 -0.63
CA GLY A 221 12.22 -13.60 -1.69
C GLY A 221 11.65 -14.69 -2.61
N ALA A 222 10.38 -15.04 -2.47
CA ALA A 222 9.69 -15.93 -3.41
C ALA A 222 9.36 -15.21 -4.71
N ALA A 223 9.24 -15.97 -5.80
CA ALA A 223 8.70 -15.41 -7.04
C ALA A 223 7.26 -14.94 -6.82
N TYR A 224 6.96 -13.74 -7.33
CA TYR A 224 5.60 -13.21 -7.28
C TYR A 224 4.60 -14.16 -7.94
N SER A 225 3.45 -14.31 -7.32
CA SER A 225 2.34 -15.12 -7.79
C SER A 225 1.06 -14.31 -7.73
N ASP A 226 -0.08 -14.90 -8.08
CA ASP A 226 -1.38 -14.24 -7.88
C ASP A 226 -1.82 -14.21 -6.41
N LYS A 227 -1.01 -14.76 -5.50
CA LYS A 227 -1.21 -14.78 -4.06
C LYS A 227 -0.29 -13.78 -3.35
N GLY A 228 -0.51 -13.57 -2.09
CA GLY A 228 0.24 -12.58 -1.31
C GLY A 228 -0.21 -11.17 -1.67
N ILE A 229 -1.51 -10.91 -1.66
CA ILE A 229 -2.07 -9.58 -1.93
C ILE A 229 -2.30 -8.85 -0.60
N GLY A 230 -1.90 -7.59 -0.54
CA GLY A 230 -2.09 -6.77 0.66
C GLY A 230 -3.55 -6.40 0.87
N VAL A 231 -4.07 -5.43 0.15
CA VAL A 231 -5.45 -4.96 0.27
C VAL A 231 -6.19 -5.15 -1.05
N VAL A 232 -7.38 -5.72 -1.01
CA VAL A 232 -8.30 -5.82 -2.14
C VAL A 232 -9.55 -5.00 -1.83
N LEU A 233 -9.86 -4.03 -2.68
CA LEU A 233 -11.09 -3.24 -2.62
C LEU A 233 -11.99 -3.65 -3.77
N GLU A 234 -13.24 -3.94 -3.51
CA GLU A 234 -14.19 -4.41 -4.52
C GLU A 234 -15.60 -3.93 -4.22
N GLY A 235 -16.24 -3.36 -5.22
CA GLY A 235 -17.66 -3.02 -5.21
C GLY A 235 -18.45 -3.86 -6.21
N SER A 236 -19.73 -3.58 -6.31
CA SER A 236 -20.62 -4.10 -7.35
C SER A 236 -21.43 -2.97 -7.98
N THR A 237 -22.05 -3.22 -9.12
CA THR A 237 -22.88 -2.21 -9.79
C THR A 237 -24.05 -1.72 -8.91
N SER A 238 -24.62 -2.61 -8.11
CA SER A 238 -25.69 -2.28 -7.18
C SER A 238 -25.20 -1.64 -5.88
N ASN A 239 -23.94 -1.89 -5.52
CA ASN A 239 -23.33 -1.43 -4.27
C ASN A 239 -21.86 -1.05 -4.47
N PRO A 240 -21.57 0.09 -5.08
CA PRO A 240 -20.21 0.59 -5.26
C PRO A 240 -19.53 0.78 -3.90
N ALA A 241 -18.25 0.52 -3.83
CA ALA A 241 -17.45 0.72 -2.63
C ALA A 241 -16.73 2.07 -2.72
N VAL A 242 -16.97 2.97 -1.76
CA VAL A 242 -16.46 4.35 -1.84
C VAL A 242 -15.82 4.82 -0.54
N VAL A 243 -14.89 5.77 -0.65
CA VAL A 243 -14.19 6.44 0.45
C VAL A 243 -13.26 5.50 1.23
N PHE A 244 -12.06 5.36 0.71
CA PHE A 244 -10.99 4.60 1.35
C PHE A 244 -9.80 5.49 1.64
N ASN A 245 -9.27 5.39 2.85
CA ASN A 245 -8.05 6.08 3.24
C ASN A 245 -7.02 5.07 3.74
N VAL A 246 -5.84 5.05 3.13
CA VAL A 246 -4.68 4.26 3.55
C VAL A 246 -3.59 5.23 3.95
N THR A 247 -3.21 5.24 5.22
CA THR A 247 -2.26 6.22 5.74
C THR A 247 -1.20 5.54 6.60
N GLY A 248 0.08 5.85 6.31
CA GLY A 248 1.20 5.36 7.09
C GLY A 248 1.36 3.84 7.08
N ALA A 249 0.90 3.18 6.02
CA ALA A 249 0.97 1.73 5.89
C ALA A 249 2.30 1.27 5.26
N THR A 250 2.73 0.07 5.59
CA THR A 250 3.85 -0.63 4.95
C THR A 250 3.35 -1.91 4.30
N PHE A 251 3.62 -2.03 3.02
CA PHE A 251 3.38 -3.20 2.19
C PHE A 251 4.75 -3.77 1.81
N ASP A 252 4.98 -5.05 2.10
CA ASP A 252 6.32 -5.63 2.06
C ASP A 252 6.32 -7.00 1.39
N TYR A 253 7.00 -7.14 0.25
CA TYR A 253 7.15 -8.37 -0.54
C TYR A 253 5.81 -9.02 -0.97
N LEU A 254 4.89 -8.24 -1.42
CA LEU A 254 3.57 -8.67 -1.90
C LEU A 254 3.53 -8.78 -3.44
N SER A 255 2.66 -9.62 -3.97
CA SER A 255 2.40 -9.58 -5.42
C SER A 255 1.70 -8.29 -5.83
N LYS A 256 0.84 -7.78 -4.97
CA LYS A 256 0.17 -6.48 -5.15
C LYS A 256 -0.06 -5.88 -3.77
N GLY A 257 0.45 -4.67 -3.54
CA GLY A 257 0.21 -3.96 -2.28
C GLY A 257 -1.27 -3.63 -2.12
N ILE A 258 -1.86 -2.90 -3.07
CA ILE A 258 -3.30 -2.58 -3.09
C ILE A 258 -3.87 -2.92 -4.47
N VAL A 259 -4.93 -3.70 -4.50
CA VAL A 259 -5.78 -3.93 -5.68
C VAL A 259 -7.00 -3.01 -5.59
N TYR A 260 -7.09 -2.07 -6.55
CA TYR A 260 -8.22 -1.18 -6.73
C TYR A 260 -9.17 -1.82 -7.73
N GLY A 261 -10.14 -2.61 -7.24
CA GLY A 261 -11.01 -3.46 -8.02
C GLY A 261 -12.21 -2.73 -8.66
N GLN A 262 -13.12 -3.50 -9.23
CA GLN A 262 -14.28 -2.95 -9.93
C GLN A 262 -15.22 -2.17 -8.99
N GLN A 263 -15.90 -1.15 -9.52
CA GLN A 263 -16.90 -0.35 -8.80
C GLN A 263 -16.35 0.25 -7.48
N VAL A 264 -15.09 0.65 -7.49
CA VAL A 264 -14.42 1.33 -6.37
C VAL A 264 -14.19 2.78 -6.72
N GLN A 265 -14.47 3.68 -5.78
CA GLN A 265 -14.31 5.12 -5.96
C GLN A 265 -13.71 5.77 -4.72
N GLY A 266 -12.83 6.76 -4.93
CA GLY A 266 -12.32 7.57 -3.83
C GLY A 266 -11.30 6.87 -2.92
N LEU A 267 -10.23 6.29 -3.49
CA LEU A 267 -9.08 5.82 -2.73
C LEU A 267 -8.05 6.94 -2.56
N THR A 268 -7.69 7.22 -1.32
CA THR A 268 -6.54 8.05 -0.96
C THR A 268 -5.48 7.20 -0.28
N VAL A 269 -4.25 7.23 -0.81
CA VAL A 269 -3.07 6.60 -0.21
C VAL A 269 -2.08 7.68 0.15
N SER A 270 -1.68 7.76 1.41
CA SER A 270 -0.75 8.77 1.89
C SER A 270 0.31 8.21 2.82
N GLN A 271 1.53 8.76 2.73
CA GLN A 271 2.65 8.47 3.65
C GLN A 271 2.89 6.96 3.84
N SER A 272 2.69 6.17 2.78
CA SER A 272 2.76 4.71 2.81
C SER A 272 3.99 4.21 2.04
N ASN A 273 4.46 3.02 2.40
CA ASN A 273 5.63 2.40 1.79
C ASN A 273 5.25 1.09 1.10
N PHE A 274 5.71 0.92 -0.12
CA PHE A 274 5.57 -0.29 -0.91
C PHE A 274 6.98 -0.79 -1.25
N VAL A 275 7.41 -1.87 -0.60
CA VAL A 275 8.81 -2.30 -0.61
C VAL A 275 8.93 -3.76 -1.05
N GLY A 276 9.60 -3.98 -2.16
CA GLY A 276 9.79 -5.33 -2.70
C GLY A 276 8.51 -5.97 -3.25
N ASP A 277 7.46 -5.20 -3.44
CA ASP A 277 6.22 -5.66 -4.08
C ASP A 277 6.42 -5.81 -5.60
N ASP A 278 5.63 -6.66 -6.26
CA ASP A 278 5.59 -6.67 -7.73
C ASP A 278 4.89 -5.40 -8.24
N TYR A 279 3.70 -5.14 -7.74
CA TYR A 279 2.96 -3.88 -7.95
C TYR A 279 2.63 -3.23 -6.60
N GLY A 280 2.90 -1.95 -6.48
CA GLY A 280 2.46 -1.20 -5.28
C GLY A 280 0.95 -0.99 -5.28
N ILE A 281 0.41 -0.26 -6.26
CA ILE A 281 -1.02 -0.09 -6.49
C ILE A 281 -1.37 -0.64 -7.87
N TYR A 282 -2.35 -1.53 -7.93
CA TYR A 282 -2.73 -2.25 -9.14
C TYR A 282 -4.22 -2.07 -9.43
N VAL A 283 -4.54 -1.43 -10.55
CA VAL A 283 -5.89 -1.36 -11.11
C VAL A 283 -5.98 -2.37 -12.25
N PRO A 284 -6.74 -3.46 -12.12
CA PRO A 284 -6.85 -4.48 -13.15
C PRO A 284 -7.38 -3.94 -14.48
N ALA A 285 -7.04 -4.62 -15.59
CA ALA A 285 -7.62 -4.34 -16.88
C ALA A 285 -9.07 -4.86 -16.96
N ASN A 286 -9.87 -4.25 -17.82
CA ASN A 286 -11.24 -4.69 -18.15
C ASN A 286 -12.24 -4.67 -16.98
N ILE A 287 -12.04 -3.78 -16.02
CA ILE A 287 -13.01 -3.48 -14.96
C ILE A 287 -13.64 -2.10 -15.18
N SER A 288 -14.70 -1.80 -14.44
CA SER A 288 -15.47 -0.56 -14.62
C SER A 288 -15.94 0.06 -13.32
N GLY A 289 -16.52 1.26 -13.40
CA GLY A 289 -17.06 1.96 -12.24
C GLY A 289 -15.99 2.55 -11.34
N LEU A 290 -14.84 2.92 -11.91
CA LEU A 290 -13.69 3.47 -11.20
C LEU A 290 -13.68 4.98 -11.26
N ASP A 291 -13.35 5.61 -10.16
CA ASP A 291 -13.12 7.06 -10.10
C ASP A 291 -12.26 7.43 -8.88
N GLN A 292 -11.50 8.52 -8.99
CA GLN A 292 -10.77 9.18 -7.89
C GLN A 292 -9.73 8.30 -7.19
N LEU A 293 -8.51 8.31 -7.70
CA LEU A 293 -7.34 7.76 -7.02
C LEU A 293 -6.35 8.88 -6.67
N THR A 294 -6.08 9.06 -5.39
CA THR A 294 -5.09 10.02 -4.90
C THR A 294 -3.96 9.30 -4.19
N VAL A 295 -2.70 9.55 -4.60
CA VAL A 295 -1.50 8.99 -3.96
C VAL A 295 -0.53 10.12 -3.65
N VAL A 296 -0.25 10.32 -2.37
CA VAL A 296 0.54 11.48 -1.91
C VAL A 296 1.60 11.08 -0.89
N GLY A 297 2.82 11.57 -1.07
CA GLY A 297 3.90 11.45 -0.08
C GLY A 297 4.30 10.02 0.25
N SER A 298 4.10 9.10 -0.68
CA SER A 298 4.36 7.67 -0.50
C SER A 298 5.64 7.24 -1.23
N GLN A 299 6.20 6.11 -0.81
CA GLN A 299 7.42 5.55 -1.40
C GLN A 299 7.12 4.22 -2.07
N PHE A 300 7.69 4.03 -3.28
CA PHE A 300 7.54 2.82 -4.07
C PHE A 300 8.92 2.27 -4.47
N ASN A 301 9.16 1.01 -4.12
CA ASN A 301 10.28 0.20 -4.56
C ASN A 301 9.72 -1.15 -5.01
N CYS A 302 9.10 -1.17 -6.20
CA CYS A 302 8.34 -2.31 -6.72
C CYS A 302 9.03 -2.90 -7.94
N ALA A 303 8.91 -4.22 -8.14
CA ALA A 303 9.63 -4.93 -9.20
C ALA A 303 9.09 -4.63 -10.61
N THR A 304 7.78 -4.53 -10.78
CA THR A 304 7.14 -4.30 -12.09
C THR A 304 6.62 -2.87 -12.23
N ALA A 305 5.82 -2.38 -11.28
CA ALA A 305 5.39 -1.00 -11.30
C ALA A 305 5.02 -0.49 -9.89
N GLY A 306 5.37 0.77 -9.60
CA GLY A 306 4.86 1.42 -8.40
C GLY A 306 3.34 1.57 -8.44
N ILE A 307 2.82 2.13 -9.53
CA ILE A 307 1.39 2.30 -9.79
C ILE A 307 1.07 1.82 -11.20
N TYR A 308 0.12 0.91 -11.34
CA TYR A 308 -0.40 0.44 -12.62
C TYR A 308 -1.90 0.69 -12.73
N VAL A 309 -2.33 1.33 -13.81
CA VAL A 309 -3.75 1.62 -14.11
C VAL A 309 -4.12 0.95 -15.42
N GLY A 310 -4.74 -0.23 -15.37
CA GLY A 310 -5.09 -1.07 -16.51
C GLY A 310 -6.49 -0.83 -17.08
N SER A 311 -7.37 -0.15 -16.36
CA SER A 311 -8.74 0.17 -16.79
C SER A 311 -9.00 1.67 -16.76
N SER A 312 -10.10 2.10 -17.40
CA SER A 312 -10.51 3.50 -17.41
C SER A 312 -10.73 4.03 -15.99
N LEU A 313 -9.81 4.86 -15.55
CA LEU A 313 -9.84 5.54 -14.25
C LEU A 313 -9.67 7.04 -14.48
N SER A 314 -10.57 7.83 -13.94
CA SER A 314 -10.52 9.29 -14.04
C SER A 314 -10.18 9.96 -12.70
N ASN A 315 -9.86 11.26 -12.77
CA ASN A 315 -9.60 12.09 -11.60
C ASN A 315 -8.50 11.52 -10.69
N THR A 316 -7.32 11.25 -11.27
CA THR A 316 -6.19 10.70 -10.52
C THR A 316 -5.16 11.77 -10.18
N LEU A 317 -4.63 11.71 -8.95
CA LEU A 317 -3.55 12.57 -8.50
C LEU A 317 -2.42 11.73 -7.91
N PHE A 318 -1.23 11.88 -8.46
CA PHE A 318 0.02 11.31 -7.94
C PHE A 318 0.96 12.46 -7.60
N SER A 319 1.17 12.72 -6.32
CA SER A 319 1.89 13.93 -5.89
C SER A 319 2.92 13.66 -4.79
N ALA A 320 4.08 14.28 -4.93
CA ALA A 320 5.16 14.23 -3.93
C ALA A 320 5.57 12.80 -3.50
N ASN A 321 5.50 11.83 -4.41
CA ASN A 321 5.90 10.45 -4.16
C ASN A 321 7.35 10.21 -4.58
N LEU A 322 7.99 9.23 -3.95
CA LEU A 322 9.31 8.74 -4.32
C LEU A 322 9.20 7.37 -4.98
N PHE A 323 9.75 7.24 -6.18
CA PHE A 323 9.80 5.97 -6.90
C PHE A 323 11.25 5.54 -7.11
N ILE A 324 11.60 4.35 -6.62
CA ILE A 324 12.80 3.62 -6.99
C ILE A 324 12.39 2.67 -8.10
N VAL A 325 12.72 3.03 -9.34
CA VAL A 325 12.29 2.28 -10.53
C VAL A 325 13.33 1.22 -10.87
N PRO A 326 12.98 -0.07 -10.85
CA PRO A 326 13.93 -1.13 -11.17
C PRO A 326 14.25 -1.16 -12.66
N ASN A 327 15.29 -1.92 -13.04
CA ASN A 327 15.88 -1.93 -14.37
C ASN A 327 14.91 -2.18 -15.55
N THR A 328 13.82 -2.91 -15.31
CA THR A 328 12.81 -3.21 -16.34
C THR A 328 11.41 -2.71 -15.94
N GLY A 329 11.33 -2.01 -14.80
CA GLY A 329 10.07 -1.58 -14.20
C GLY A 329 9.61 -0.21 -14.66
N ARG A 330 8.50 0.18 -14.07
CA ARG A 330 7.90 1.50 -14.24
C ARG A 330 7.59 2.12 -12.88
N GLY A 331 7.76 3.43 -12.80
CA GLY A 331 7.27 4.17 -11.63
C GLY A 331 5.75 4.24 -11.66
N ILE A 332 5.19 4.90 -12.68
CA ILE A 332 3.75 5.03 -12.93
C ILE A 332 3.45 4.55 -14.35
N HIS A 333 2.53 3.61 -14.50
CA HIS A 333 2.06 3.11 -15.79
C HIS A 333 0.56 3.30 -15.93
N LEU A 334 0.15 4.24 -16.78
CA LEU A 334 -1.22 4.63 -17.03
C LEU A 334 -1.68 4.05 -18.36
N GLN A 335 -2.10 2.79 -18.39
CA GLN A 335 -2.60 2.17 -19.63
C GLN A 335 -3.93 2.78 -20.09
N GLN A 336 -4.83 3.07 -19.13
CA GLN A 336 -6.12 3.70 -19.37
C GLN A 336 -6.44 4.66 -18.24
N ALA A 337 -6.03 5.91 -18.34
CA ALA A 337 -6.32 6.93 -17.35
C ALA A 337 -6.76 8.24 -18.03
N TYR A 338 -7.71 8.93 -17.42
CA TYR A 338 -8.20 10.20 -17.91
C TYR A 338 -8.15 11.25 -16.80
N LEU A 339 -7.88 12.51 -17.14
CA LEU A 339 -7.79 13.61 -16.19
C LEU A 339 -6.81 13.28 -15.05
N TYR A 340 -5.64 12.75 -15.41
CA TYR A 340 -4.59 12.41 -14.46
C TYR A 340 -3.65 13.59 -14.20
N SER A 341 -3.07 13.60 -13.01
CA SER A 341 -2.05 14.58 -12.63
C SER A 341 -0.90 13.89 -11.91
N ALA A 342 0.32 14.00 -12.46
CA ALA A 342 1.56 13.54 -11.84
C ALA A 342 2.43 14.76 -11.54
N VAL A 343 2.53 15.15 -10.27
CA VAL A 343 3.10 16.45 -9.87
C VAL A 343 4.10 16.29 -8.73
N GLY A 344 5.30 16.84 -8.91
CA GLY A 344 6.29 16.92 -7.83
C GLY A 344 6.79 15.58 -7.32
N ASN A 345 6.74 14.52 -8.14
CA ASN A 345 7.27 13.22 -7.78
C ASN A 345 8.76 13.13 -8.11
N SER A 346 9.48 12.27 -7.41
CA SER A 346 10.88 11.96 -7.67
C SER A 346 11.02 10.50 -8.13
N PHE A 347 11.76 10.30 -9.23
CA PHE A 347 12.03 9.00 -9.80
C PHE A 347 13.52 8.77 -9.92
N ASN A 348 14.03 7.64 -9.42
CA ASN A 348 15.41 7.23 -9.57
C ASN A 348 15.53 5.72 -9.72
N ILE A 349 16.66 5.25 -10.25
CA ILE A 349 16.92 3.80 -10.39
C ILE A 349 17.53 3.15 -9.13
N GLY A 350 17.73 3.93 -8.07
CA GLY A 350 18.43 3.46 -6.88
C GLY A 350 19.88 3.06 -7.19
N THR A 351 20.34 2.03 -6.51
CA THR A 351 21.67 1.44 -6.74
C THR A 351 21.67 0.32 -7.79
N ALA A 352 20.56 0.15 -8.50
CA ALA A 352 20.41 -0.92 -9.48
C ALA A 352 21.44 -0.80 -10.59
N GLN A 353 22.19 -1.86 -10.80
CA GLN A 353 23.27 -1.96 -11.77
C GLN A 353 22.77 -2.65 -13.03
N GLY A 354 22.73 -1.95 -14.12
CA GLY A 354 22.41 -2.52 -15.42
C GLY A 354 21.37 -1.71 -16.16
N LYS A 355 21.78 -1.12 -17.27
CA LYS A 355 20.93 -0.30 -18.13
C LYS A 355 20.00 -1.20 -18.92
N THR A 356 18.82 -1.52 -18.37
CA THR A 356 17.88 -2.23 -19.20
C THR A 356 16.79 -1.33 -19.69
N TYR A 357 15.79 -0.91 -19.09
CA TYR A 357 14.78 -0.05 -19.71
C TYR A 357 13.82 0.54 -18.68
N PRO A 358 14.30 1.16 -17.58
CA PRO A 358 13.40 1.79 -16.63
C PRO A 358 12.69 2.98 -17.29
N ILE A 359 11.37 3.01 -17.10
CA ILE A 359 10.51 4.12 -17.53
C ILE A 359 9.89 4.72 -16.26
N ALA A 360 10.08 6.01 -16.04
CA ALA A 360 9.52 6.61 -14.84
C ALA A 360 8.00 6.78 -14.96
N ILE A 361 7.50 7.39 -16.04
CA ILE A 361 6.07 7.53 -16.32
C ILE A 361 5.77 7.03 -17.72
N GLU A 362 4.90 6.04 -17.85
CA GLU A 362 4.36 5.57 -19.11
C GLU A 362 2.87 5.92 -19.22
N VAL A 363 2.52 6.68 -20.25
CA VAL A 363 1.14 7.00 -20.61
C VAL A 363 0.77 6.12 -21.80
N GLY A 364 -0.02 5.09 -21.56
CA GLY A 364 -0.37 4.06 -22.52
C GLY A 364 -1.36 4.52 -23.59
N SER A 365 -1.68 3.59 -24.45
CA SER A 365 -2.34 3.86 -25.74
C SER A 365 -3.78 4.37 -25.67
N THR A 366 -4.44 4.24 -24.51
CA THR A 366 -5.84 4.69 -24.35
C THR A 366 -5.98 5.71 -23.20
N ALA A 367 -4.86 6.21 -22.70
CA ALA A 367 -4.88 7.27 -21.72
C ALA A 367 -4.92 8.67 -22.36
N GLY A 368 -5.58 9.62 -21.72
CA GLY A 368 -5.73 10.95 -22.27
C GLY A 368 -6.04 12.05 -21.27
N GLY A 369 -5.73 13.30 -21.67
CA GLY A 369 -6.14 14.49 -20.92
C GLY A 369 -5.48 14.61 -19.54
N GLY A 370 -4.15 14.58 -19.45
CA GLY A 370 -3.47 14.68 -18.15
C GLY A 370 -2.32 15.68 -18.10
N THR A 371 -1.79 15.89 -16.91
CA THR A 371 -0.65 16.80 -16.66
C THR A 371 0.48 16.07 -15.97
N ILE A 372 1.72 16.26 -16.45
CA ILE A 372 2.96 15.76 -15.88
C ILE A 372 3.87 16.96 -15.67
N THR A 373 4.01 17.43 -14.44
CA THR A 373 4.71 18.68 -14.17
C THR A 373 5.48 18.68 -12.85
N GLY A 374 6.61 19.39 -12.81
CA GLY A 374 7.40 19.58 -11.59
C GLY A 374 8.00 18.30 -11.03
N ASN A 375 8.10 17.23 -11.83
CA ASN A 375 8.72 15.99 -11.40
C ASN A 375 10.23 16.02 -11.61
N LEU A 376 10.96 15.31 -10.77
CA LEU A 376 12.41 15.09 -10.88
C LEU A 376 12.66 13.67 -11.38
N PHE A 377 13.42 13.53 -12.43
CA PHE A 377 13.84 12.26 -13.01
C PHE A 377 15.37 12.16 -12.94
N ASP A 378 15.88 11.03 -12.47
CA ASP A 378 17.33 10.79 -12.41
C ASP A 378 17.67 9.38 -12.90
N SER A 379 18.54 9.36 -13.92
CA SER A 379 19.13 8.14 -14.47
C SER A 379 18.14 7.17 -15.14
N MET A 380 17.01 7.68 -15.67
CA MET A 380 16.04 6.87 -16.41
C MET A 380 16.54 6.55 -17.82
N VAL A 381 16.17 5.41 -18.39
CA VAL A 381 16.31 5.18 -19.84
C VAL A 381 15.28 6.01 -20.60
N THR A 382 14.07 6.09 -20.08
CA THR A 382 13.05 7.03 -20.56
C THR A 382 12.35 7.63 -19.35
N ALA A 383 12.46 8.94 -19.17
CA ALA A 383 11.78 9.60 -18.07
C ALA A 383 10.24 9.57 -18.30
N ILE A 384 9.77 9.99 -19.48
CA ILE A 384 8.36 9.99 -19.83
C ILE A 384 8.17 9.35 -21.20
N LEU A 385 7.34 8.31 -21.28
CA LEU A 385 6.87 7.70 -22.52
C LEU A 385 5.39 8.03 -22.73
N LEU A 386 5.08 8.73 -23.81
CA LEU A 386 3.73 8.94 -24.33
C LEU A 386 3.52 8.00 -25.51
N ASP A 387 2.76 6.92 -25.33
CA ASP A 387 2.60 5.88 -26.33
C ASP A 387 1.77 6.37 -27.56
N ARG A 388 1.80 5.62 -28.65
CA ARG A 388 1.32 6.03 -29.99
C ARG A 388 -0.10 6.56 -30.07
N THR A 389 -0.98 6.09 -29.19
CA THR A 389 -2.39 6.51 -29.17
C THR A 389 -2.75 7.33 -27.93
N SER A 390 -1.77 7.67 -27.09
CA SER A 390 -1.97 8.63 -26.01
C SER A 390 -2.28 10.02 -26.60
N SER A 391 -3.16 10.77 -25.93
CA SER A 391 -3.53 12.11 -26.42
C SER A 391 -3.83 13.08 -25.28
N GLY A 392 -3.61 14.37 -25.54
CA GLY A 392 -3.96 15.45 -24.63
C GLY A 392 -3.12 15.50 -23.34
N ALA A 393 -1.99 14.83 -23.29
CA ALA A 393 -1.03 14.97 -22.19
C ALA A 393 -0.32 16.31 -22.29
N ASN A 394 -0.21 17.02 -21.16
CA ASN A 394 0.57 18.25 -21.02
C ASN A 394 1.78 17.98 -20.12
N VAL A 395 2.98 17.97 -20.72
CA VAL A 395 4.26 17.72 -20.07
C VAL A 395 5.06 19.00 -20.03
N GLN A 396 5.33 19.52 -18.83
CA GLN A 396 6.07 20.78 -18.69
C GLN A 396 6.78 20.92 -17.34
N SER A 397 7.79 21.77 -17.28
CA SER A 397 8.47 22.16 -16.03
C SER A 397 8.97 20.96 -15.20
N ASN A 398 9.43 19.91 -15.86
CA ASN A 398 10.08 18.77 -15.21
C ASN A 398 11.58 18.95 -15.24
N GLU A 399 12.28 18.36 -14.28
CA GLU A 399 13.73 18.34 -14.19
C GLU A 399 14.26 16.96 -14.53
N TYR A 400 15.31 16.90 -15.36
CA TYR A 400 15.89 15.67 -15.89
C TYR A 400 17.38 15.63 -15.60
N SER A 401 17.85 14.54 -15.02
CA SER A 401 19.26 14.35 -14.67
C SER A 401 19.74 12.98 -15.12
N ASN A 402 20.77 12.96 -15.96
CA ASN A 402 21.38 11.72 -16.46
C ASN A 402 20.44 10.77 -17.22
N ASP A 403 19.28 11.23 -17.67
CA ASP A 403 18.33 10.45 -18.43
C ASP A 403 18.79 10.27 -19.88
N LEU A 404 18.61 9.08 -20.48
CA LEU A 404 18.94 8.85 -21.89
C LEU A 404 17.91 9.48 -22.82
N THR A 405 16.64 9.43 -22.43
CA THR A 405 15.52 10.05 -23.14
C THR A 405 14.63 10.76 -22.14
N THR A 406 14.51 12.07 -22.25
CA THR A 406 13.68 12.86 -21.34
C THR A 406 12.19 12.64 -21.61
N VAL A 407 11.72 12.84 -22.85
CA VAL A 407 10.36 12.58 -23.28
C VAL A 407 10.36 11.88 -24.62
N ASN A 408 9.80 10.68 -24.67
CA ASN A 408 9.53 9.95 -25.90
C ASN A 408 8.03 10.09 -26.25
N ASN A 409 7.71 11.06 -27.12
CA ASN A 409 6.32 11.32 -27.52
C ASN A 409 6.03 10.64 -28.86
N LEU A 410 5.36 9.51 -28.79
CA LEU A 410 4.86 8.76 -29.95
C LEU A 410 3.37 9.06 -30.22
N GLY A 411 2.68 9.71 -29.30
CA GLY A 411 1.27 10.04 -29.35
C GLY A 411 0.95 11.30 -30.16
N THR A 412 -0.32 11.63 -30.23
CA THR A 412 -0.82 12.78 -31.00
C THR A 412 -1.56 13.77 -30.09
N GLY A 413 -1.47 15.07 -30.40
CA GLY A 413 -2.17 16.09 -29.60
C GLY A 413 -1.63 16.27 -28.16
N ASN A 414 -0.45 15.73 -27.88
CA ASN A 414 0.26 15.99 -26.63
C ASN A 414 1.05 17.29 -26.74
N THR A 415 1.11 18.04 -25.65
CA THR A 415 1.95 19.23 -25.53
C THR A 415 3.17 18.90 -24.68
N VAL A 416 4.36 19.08 -25.25
CA VAL A 416 5.63 18.90 -24.55
C VAL A 416 6.35 20.24 -24.54
N GLY A 417 6.41 20.87 -23.37
CA GLY A 417 7.17 22.10 -23.14
C GLY A 417 8.59 21.81 -22.65
N GLY A 418 9.51 22.78 -22.81
CA GLY A 418 10.88 22.63 -22.37
C GLY A 418 10.99 22.40 -20.87
N GLY A 419 11.55 21.26 -20.49
CA GLY A 419 12.14 21.06 -19.18
C GLY A 419 13.61 21.54 -19.22
N THR A 420 14.17 21.89 -18.09
CA THR A 420 15.63 22.12 -17.97
C THR A 420 16.35 20.76 -18.03
N PRO A 421 17.34 20.60 -18.91
CA PRO A 421 18.15 19.38 -18.97
C PRO A 421 19.01 19.21 -17.72
#